data_043a4a745e9f2a17bca71659ea490a93
#
_entry.id   043a4a745e9f2a17bca71659ea490a93
#
_cell.length_a   1.000
_cell.length_b   1.000
_cell.length_c   1.000
_cell.angle_alpha   90.00
_cell.angle_beta   90.00
_cell.angle_gamma   90.00
#
_symmetry.space_group_name_H-M   'P 1'
#
loop_
_entity.id
_entity.type
_entity.pdbx_description
1 polymer ?
#
loop_
_entity_poly.entity_id
_entity_poly.type
_entity_poly.pdbx_seq_one_letter_code
_entity_poly.pdbx_strand_id
1 'polypeptide(L)'
;MINKTASTPPTPRKGLSIGIGPVTDPNTVRMRDRYYVLFLLYIIYALNFLDRQILSILFEPMKAELQLSDTQLGFLSGLAFAMFYATFGIPVARLADRRSRRNIIGLCLALWSGMTALCGLAMNFWHLTLARFGVAIGEAGCVAPAQSMLADYFPEHMRGR
;
A
#
# COMPACT_ATOMS: atom_id res chain seq x y z
N MET A 1 -33.50 42.75 14.59
CA MET A 1 -34.08 41.64 13.83
C MET A 1 -32.94 40.97 13.06
N ILE A 2 -32.40 39.89 13.56
CA ILE A 2 -31.27 39.16 12.93
C ILE A 2 -31.89 37.93 12.23
N ASN A 3 -31.90 37.97 10.89
CA ASN A 3 -32.43 36.89 10.06
C ASN A 3 -31.39 35.77 9.99
N LYS A 4 -31.65 34.69 10.75
CA LYS A 4 -30.87 33.45 10.76
C LYS A 4 -31.33 32.60 9.57
N THR A 5 -30.69 32.77 8.39
CA THR A 5 -30.86 31.83 7.28
C THR A 5 -30.24 30.49 7.66
N ALA A 6 -31.10 29.53 8.01
CA ALA A 6 -30.71 28.16 8.24
C ALA A 6 -30.20 27.55 6.92
N SER A 7 -28.90 27.36 6.82
CA SER A 7 -28.29 26.59 5.73
C SER A 7 -28.70 25.11 5.90
N THR A 8 -29.53 24.62 4.99
CA THR A 8 -29.86 23.20 4.86
C THR A 8 -28.56 22.39 4.62
N PRO A 9 -28.31 21.33 5.39
CA PRO A 9 -27.14 20.49 5.14
C PRO A 9 -27.29 19.80 3.77
N PRO A 10 -26.18 19.61 3.02
CA PRO A 10 -26.23 18.99 1.70
C PRO A 10 -26.73 17.55 1.82
N THR A 11 -27.72 17.22 1.00
CA THR A 11 -28.26 15.85 0.89
C THR A 11 -27.17 14.85 0.51
N PRO A 12 -27.02 13.73 1.22
CA PRO A 12 -26.01 12.72 0.89
C PRO A 12 -26.35 12.08 -0.47
N ARG A 13 -25.43 12.16 -1.42
CA ARG A 13 -25.53 11.46 -2.69
C ARG A 13 -25.59 9.96 -2.43
N LYS A 14 -26.71 9.31 -2.74
CA LYS A 14 -26.84 7.85 -2.80
C LYS A 14 -25.98 7.32 -3.95
N GLY A 15 -24.69 7.14 -3.73
CA GLY A 15 -23.84 6.31 -4.56
C GLY A 15 -23.99 4.86 -4.11
N LEU A 16 -24.18 3.94 -5.03
CA LEU A 16 -24.19 2.49 -4.79
C LEU A 16 -22.82 2.09 -4.23
N SER A 17 -22.70 2.06 -2.90
CA SER A 17 -21.48 1.79 -2.17
C SER A 17 -21.40 0.30 -1.88
N ILE A 18 -20.67 -0.41 -2.72
CA ILE A 18 -20.00 -1.63 -2.24
C ILE A 18 -18.90 -1.14 -1.30
N GLY A 19 -19.20 -1.08 -0.02
CA GLY A 19 -18.43 -0.87 1.22
C GLY A 19 -17.03 -0.22 1.25
N ILE A 20 -16.48 0.27 0.14
CA ILE A 20 -15.10 0.77 0.05
C ILE A 20 -15.08 2.06 -0.78
N GLY A 21 -15.84 3.08 -0.35
CA GLY A 21 -15.84 4.43 -0.91
C GLY A 21 -15.24 5.45 0.06
N PRO A 22 -15.03 6.72 -0.36
CA PRO A 22 -14.59 7.77 0.55
C PRO A 22 -15.63 7.93 1.68
N VAL A 23 -15.18 7.71 2.91
CA VAL A 23 -16.01 7.84 4.11
C VAL A 23 -16.01 9.31 4.49
N THR A 24 -17.19 9.94 4.43
CA THR A 24 -17.36 11.36 4.81
C THR A 24 -17.54 11.54 6.32
N ASP A 25 -18.08 10.53 7.01
CA ASP A 25 -18.21 10.50 8.46
C ASP A 25 -17.92 9.08 8.99
N PRO A 26 -16.83 8.90 9.75
CA PRO A 26 -16.48 7.60 10.34
C PRO A 26 -17.59 6.97 11.17
N ASN A 27 -18.46 7.78 11.82
CA ASN A 27 -19.50 7.26 12.70
C ASN A 27 -20.67 6.59 11.94
N THR A 28 -20.81 6.85 10.65
CA THR A 28 -21.88 6.27 9.82
C THR A 28 -21.52 4.90 9.24
N VAL A 29 -20.24 4.48 9.33
CA VAL A 29 -19.75 3.21 8.77
C VAL A 29 -20.20 2.05 9.67
N ARG A 30 -20.76 1.00 9.06
CA ARG A 30 -21.13 -0.22 9.78
C ARG A 30 -19.91 -0.90 10.36
N MET A 31 -20.02 -1.43 11.57
CA MET A 31 -18.92 -2.14 12.26
C MET A 31 -18.36 -3.29 11.42
N ARG A 32 -19.23 -4.04 10.72
CA ARG A 32 -18.80 -5.12 9.82
C ARG A 32 -17.86 -4.63 8.71
N ASP A 33 -18.17 -3.47 8.10
CA ASP A 33 -17.38 -2.92 7.00
C ASP A 33 -16.01 -2.40 7.51
N ARG A 34 -15.97 -1.86 8.74
CA ARG A 34 -14.72 -1.46 9.41
C ARG A 34 -13.79 -2.66 9.62
N TYR A 35 -14.31 -3.73 10.22
CA TYR A 35 -13.49 -4.93 10.47
C TYR A 35 -13.09 -5.63 9.18
N TYR A 36 -13.92 -5.60 8.14
CA TYR A 36 -13.56 -6.14 6.82
C TYR A 36 -12.39 -5.36 6.20
N VAL A 37 -12.45 -4.03 6.21
CA VAL A 37 -11.35 -3.18 5.72
C VAL A 37 -10.09 -3.39 6.56
N LEU A 38 -10.22 -3.42 7.89
CA LEU A 38 -9.09 -3.68 8.79
C LEU A 38 -8.43 -5.03 8.48
N PHE A 39 -9.21 -6.08 8.29
CA PHE A 39 -8.73 -7.42 7.97
C PHE A 39 -7.98 -7.44 6.62
N LEU A 40 -8.52 -6.81 5.58
CA LEU A 40 -7.84 -6.70 4.29
C LEU A 40 -6.51 -5.94 4.40
N LEU A 41 -6.50 -4.82 5.10
CA LEU A 41 -5.29 -4.03 5.32
C LEU A 41 -4.26 -4.80 6.15
N TYR A 42 -4.71 -5.57 7.14
CA TYR A 42 -3.84 -6.45 7.92
C TYR A 42 -3.18 -7.52 7.05
N ILE A 43 -3.94 -8.16 6.14
CA ILE A 43 -3.38 -9.13 5.19
C ILE A 43 -2.33 -8.47 4.30
N ILE A 44 -2.61 -7.30 3.72
CA ILE A 44 -1.64 -6.56 2.89
C ILE A 44 -0.35 -6.30 3.69
N TYR A 45 -0.48 -5.89 4.94
CA TYR A 45 0.67 -5.61 5.81
C TYR A 45 1.46 -6.88 6.17
N ALA A 46 0.76 -7.98 6.43
CA ALA A 46 1.39 -9.28 6.70
C ALA A 46 2.15 -9.80 5.48
N LEU A 47 1.56 -9.70 4.28
CA LEU A 47 2.22 -10.08 3.03
C LEU A 47 3.45 -9.20 2.75
N ASN A 48 3.36 -7.91 3.02
CA ASN A 48 4.49 -6.98 2.91
C ASN A 48 5.65 -7.39 3.83
N PHE A 49 5.34 -7.72 5.07
CA PHE A 49 6.35 -8.22 6.01
C PHE A 49 6.96 -9.55 5.55
N LEU A 50 6.12 -10.49 5.09
CA LEU A 50 6.57 -11.78 4.59
C LEU A 50 7.49 -11.66 3.36
N ASP A 51 7.16 -10.77 2.41
CA ASP A 51 8.00 -10.55 1.21
C ASP A 51 9.43 -10.15 1.58
N ARG A 52 9.58 -9.26 2.57
CA ARG A 52 10.88 -8.85 3.07
C ARG A 52 11.64 -9.99 3.77
N GLN A 53 10.95 -10.80 4.56
CA GLN A 53 11.55 -11.93 5.27
C GLN A 53 11.95 -13.07 4.31
N ILE A 54 11.11 -13.39 3.35
CA ILE A 54 11.40 -14.40 2.33
C ILE A 54 12.64 -14.03 1.54
N LEU A 55 12.78 -12.77 1.14
CA LEU A 55 13.96 -12.31 0.42
C LEU A 55 15.24 -12.50 1.23
N SER A 56 15.21 -12.17 2.52
CA SER A 56 16.36 -12.36 3.41
C SER A 56 16.81 -13.82 3.48
N ILE A 57 15.86 -14.76 3.50
CA ILE A 57 16.15 -16.21 3.51
C ILE A 57 16.70 -16.68 2.15
N LEU A 58 16.22 -16.09 1.06
CA LEU A 58 16.62 -16.45 -0.30
C LEU A 58 17.95 -15.84 -0.74
N PHE A 59 18.58 -14.99 0.04
CA PHE A 59 19.85 -14.32 -0.35
C PHE A 59 20.97 -15.29 -0.67
N GLU A 60 21.21 -16.28 0.17
CA GLU A 60 22.27 -17.28 -0.06
C GLU A 60 22.05 -18.11 -1.33
N PRO A 61 20.88 -18.75 -1.56
CA PRO A 61 20.64 -19.45 -2.81
C PRO A 61 20.70 -18.53 -4.04
N MET A 62 20.15 -17.31 -3.96
CA MET A 62 20.21 -16.36 -5.08
C MET A 62 21.63 -15.90 -5.39
N LYS A 63 22.46 -15.69 -4.36
CA LYS A 63 23.88 -15.38 -4.49
C LYS A 63 24.62 -16.47 -5.27
N ALA A 64 24.39 -17.73 -4.91
CA ALA A 64 25.03 -18.88 -5.55
C ALA A 64 24.55 -19.06 -7.00
N GLU A 65 23.25 -18.94 -7.26
CA GLU A 65 22.66 -19.16 -8.59
C GLU A 65 22.98 -18.04 -9.58
N LEU A 66 22.87 -16.79 -9.15
CA LEU A 66 23.09 -15.61 -10.00
C LEU A 66 24.51 -15.06 -9.93
N GLN A 67 25.43 -15.74 -9.19
CA GLN A 67 26.83 -15.33 -9.03
C GLN A 67 26.97 -13.88 -8.51
N LEU A 68 26.14 -13.50 -7.53
CA LEU A 68 26.10 -12.14 -6.98
C LEU A 68 27.14 -11.94 -5.89
N SER A 69 27.71 -10.73 -5.83
CA SER A 69 28.54 -10.31 -4.69
C SER A 69 27.68 -9.86 -3.49
N ASP A 70 28.26 -9.89 -2.29
CA ASP A 70 27.60 -9.40 -1.07
C ASP A 70 27.24 -7.91 -1.19
N THR A 71 28.06 -7.13 -1.88
CA THR A 71 27.79 -5.72 -2.17
C THR A 71 26.54 -5.54 -3.03
N GLN A 72 26.37 -6.37 -4.07
CA GLN A 72 25.19 -6.35 -4.94
C GLN A 72 23.92 -6.74 -4.17
N LEU A 73 23.98 -7.76 -3.31
CA LEU A 73 22.85 -8.14 -2.46
C LEU A 73 22.50 -7.06 -1.45
N GLY A 74 23.51 -6.48 -0.77
CA GLY A 74 23.29 -5.38 0.17
C GLY A 74 22.70 -4.14 -0.52
N PHE A 75 23.13 -3.83 -1.74
CA PHE A 75 22.54 -2.77 -2.56
C PHE A 75 21.07 -3.02 -2.87
N LEU A 76 20.72 -4.23 -3.34
CA LEU A 76 19.36 -4.61 -3.70
C LEU A 76 18.38 -4.63 -2.52
N SER A 77 18.82 -5.14 -1.37
CA SER A 77 17.96 -5.29 -0.19
C SER A 77 17.86 -4.03 0.65
N GLY A 78 18.91 -3.23 0.68
CA GLY A 78 19.05 -2.07 1.54
C GLY A 78 18.85 -0.74 0.80
N LEU A 79 19.96 -0.19 0.34
CA LEU A 79 20.02 1.20 -0.15
C LEU A 79 19.11 1.46 -1.34
N ALA A 80 19.19 0.63 -2.39
CA ALA A 80 18.40 0.83 -3.60
C ALA A 80 16.90 0.72 -3.30
N PHE A 81 16.50 -0.32 -2.56
CA PHE A 81 15.10 -0.50 -2.16
C PHE A 81 14.59 0.70 -1.37
N ALA A 82 15.32 1.16 -0.34
CA ALA A 82 14.94 2.30 0.47
C ALA A 82 14.81 3.60 -0.32
N MET A 83 15.74 3.86 -1.25
CA MET A 83 15.70 5.03 -2.13
C MET A 83 14.46 5.03 -3.03
N PHE A 84 14.16 3.91 -3.70
CA PHE A 84 12.99 3.80 -4.57
C PHE A 84 11.69 3.86 -3.78
N TYR A 85 11.62 3.18 -2.64
CA TYR A 85 10.49 3.24 -1.73
C TYR A 85 10.18 4.68 -1.28
N ALA A 86 11.19 5.42 -0.84
CA ALA A 86 11.04 6.82 -0.40
C ALA A 86 10.70 7.76 -1.57
N THR A 87 11.40 7.63 -2.70
CA THR A 87 11.21 8.51 -3.86
C THR A 87 9.82 8.35 -4.48
N PHE A 88 9.35 7.13 -4.66
CA PHE A 88 8.05 6.85 -5.28
C PHE A 88 6.89 6.84 -4.27
N GLY A 89 7.16 6.64 -3.00
CA GLY A 89 6.14 6.70 -1.96
C GLY A 89 5.39 8.05 -1.91
N ILE A 90 6.12 9.16 -2.01
CA ILE A 90 5.52 10.51 -1.97
C ILE A 90 4.64 10.79 -3.20
N PRO A 91 5.09 10.60 -4.46
CA PRO A 91 4.24 10.78 -5.63
C PRO A 91 3.01 9.88 -5.64
N VAL A 92 3.15 8.61 -5.26
CA VAL A 92 2.01 7.67 -5.24
C VAL A 92 1.02 8.03 -4.13
N ALA A 93 1.48 8.46 -2.96
CA ALA A 93 0.60 8.97 -1.90
C ALA A 93 -0.21 10.19 -2.38
N ARG A 94 0.43 11.16 -3.05
CA ARG A 94 -0.26 12.33 -3.64
C ARG A 94 -1.26 11.93 -4.72
N LEU A 95 -0.96 10.91 -5.51
CA LEU A 95 -1.88 10.37 -6.51
C LEU A 95 -3.09 9.72 -5.84
N ALA A 96 -2.88 8.99 -4.75
CA ALA A 96 -3.94 8.35 -3.97
C ALA A 96 -4.89 9.37 -3.29
N ASP A 97 -4.38 10.54 -2.92
CA ASP A 97 -5.21 11.64 -2.39
C ASP A 97 -6.11 12.27 -3.45
N ARG A 98 -5.69 12.24 -4.72
CA ARG A 98 -6.44 12.82 -5.86
C ARG A 98 -7.33 11.82 -6.58
N ARG A 99 -7.13 10.54 -6.40
CA ARG A 99 -7.82 9.45 -7.08
C ARG A 99 -8.48 8.53 -6.06
N SER A 100 -9.21 7.53 -6.53
CA SER A 100 -9.78 6.48 -5.68
C SER A 100 -8.66 5.67 -5.01
N ARG A 101 -8.51 5.79 -3.69
CA ARG A 101 -7.50 5.05 -2.89
C ARG A 101 -7.59 3.54 -3.12
N ARG A 102 -8.82 3.01 -3.24
CA ARG A 102 -9.06 1.60 -3.56
C ARG A 102 -8.37 1.18 -4.87
N ASN A 103 -8.54 1.97 -5.93
CA ASN A 103 -7.97 1.65 -7.24
C ASN A 103 -6.44 1.75 -7.22
N ILE A 104 -5.90 2.73 -6.50
CA ILE A 104 -4.44 2.88 -6.35
C ILE A 104 -3.86 1.68 -5.58
N ILE A 105 -4.47 1.29 -4.45
CA ILE A 105 -4.03 0.12 -3.69
C ILE A 105 -4.11 -1.14 -4.56
N GLY A 106 -5.21 -1.35 -5.30
CA GLY A 106 -5.37 -2.50 -6.19
C GLY A 106 -4.31 -2.54 -7.31
N LEU A 107 -4.03 -1.40 -7.94
CA LEU A 107 -2.99 -1.30 -8.97
C LEU A 107 -1.59 -1.55 -8.40
N CYS A 108 -1.28 -0.94 -7.27
CA CYS A 108 0.02 -1.11 -6.61
C CYS A 108 0.21 -2.55 -6.09
N LEU A 109 -0.85 -3.19 -5.60
CA LEU A 109 -0.83 -4.59 -5.20
C LEU A 109 -0.59 -5.52 -6.39
N ALA A 110 -1.25 -5.27 -7.53
CA ALA A 110 -1.02 -6.02 -8.76
C ALA A 110 0.41 -5.84 -9.29
N LEU A 111 0.92 -4.60 -9.27
CA LEU A 111 2.31 -4.31 -9.64
C LEU A 111 3.28 -5.04 -8.73
N TRP A 112 3.11 -4.93 -7.40
CA TRP A 112 3.94 -5.61 -6.42
C TRP A 112 3.94 -7.12 -6.62
N SER A 113 2.77 -7.76 -6.69
CA SER A 113 2.66 -9.21 -6.91
C SER A 113 3.30 -9.66 -8.22
N GLY A 114 3.08 -8.93 -9.31
CA GLY A 114 3.70 -9.23 -10.60
C GLY A 114 5.22 -9.12 -10.57
N MET A 115 5.75 -8.06 -9.93
CA MET A 115 7.19 -7.86 -9.81
C MET A 115 7.85 -8.85 -8.86
N THR A 116 7.17 -9.27 -7.78
CA THR A 116 7.65 -10.35 -6.90
C THR A 116 7.73 -11.68 -7.68
N ALA A 117 6.75 -12.00 -8.51
CA ALA A 117 6.82 -13.17 -9.38
C ALA A 117 7.98 -13.08 -10.39
N LEU A 118 8.23 -11.89 -10.96
CA LEU A 118 9.37 -11.66 -11.86
C LEU A 118 10.72 -11.77 -11.15
N CYS A 119 10.82 -11.49 -9.85
CA CYS A 119 12.04 -11.77 -9.08
C CYS A 119 12.40 -13.26 -9.13
N GLY A 120 11.40 -14.16 -9.07
CA GLY A 120 11.61 -15.61 -9.18
C GLY A 120 12.02 -16.09 -10.58
N LEU A 121 11.88 -15.25 -11.61
CA LEU A 121 12.29 -15.53 -12.99
C LEU A 121 13.58 -14.77 -13.38
N ALA A 122 14.23 -14.11 -12.43
CA ALA A 122 15.42 -13.32 -12.70
C ALA A 122 16.60 -14.25 -13.05
N MET A 123 17.25 -14.00 -14.17
CA MET A 123 18.41 -14.76 -14.67
C MET A 123 19.74 -14.04 -14.43
N ASN A 124 19.72 -12.82 -13.97
CA ASN A 124 20.91 -12.01 -13.72
C ASN A 124 20.61 -10.85 -12.76
N PHE A 125 21.68 -10.18 -12.31
CA PHE A 125 21.61 -9.02 -11.41
C PHE A 125 20.64 -7.92 -11.88
N TRP A 126 20.66 -7.58 -13.16
CA TRP A 126 19.85 -6.49 -13.70
C TRP A 126 18.37 -6.82 -13.75
N HIS A 127 18.01 -8.07 -14.11
CA HIS A 127 16.62 -8.53 -14.07
C HIS A 127 16.08 -8.46 -12.63
N LEU A 128 16.87 -8.94 -11.66
CA LEU A 128 16.52 -8.91 -10.26
C LEU A 128 16.38 -7.46 -9.75
N THR A 129 17.32 -6.58 -10.13
CA THR A 129 17.30 -5.16 -9.75
C THR A 129 16.04 -4.46 -10.24
N LEU A 130 15.69 -4.63 -11.52
CA LEU A 130 14.48 -4.01 -12.09
C LEU A 130 13.20 -4.54 -11.45
N ALA A 131 13.11 -5.84 -11.21
CA ALA A 131 11.98 -6.45 -10.54
C ALA A 131 11.84 -5.91 -9.10
N ARG A 132 12.94 -5.81 -8.34
CA ARG A 132 12.97 -5.24 -6.98
C ARG A 132 12.57 -3.76 -6.94
N PHE A 133 12.92 -2.97 -7.95
CA PHE A 133 12.45 -1.59 -8.07
C PHE A 133 10.92 -1.53 -8.24
N GLY A 134 10.37 -2.40 -9.07
CA GLY A 134 8.92 -2.51 -9.23
C GLY A 134 8.22 -2.95 -7.95
N VAL A 135 8.79 -3.89 -7.19
CA VAL A 135 8.32 -4.28 -5.86
C VAL A 135 8.29 -3.08 -4.92
N ALA A 136 9.41 -2.31 -4.82
CA ALA A 136 9.50 -1.14 -3.95
C ALA A 136 8.42 -0.07 -4.26
N ILE A 137 8.18 0.19 -5.55
CA ILE A 137 7.14 1.14 -6.01
C ILE A 137 5.74 0.64 -5.63
N GLY A 138 5.44 -0.63 -5.91
CA GLY A 138 4.14 -1.22 -5.61
C GLY A 138 3.86 -1.27 -4.11
N GLU A 139 4.86 -1.65 -3.31
CA GLU A 139 4.79 -1.72 -1.85
C GLU A 139 4.56 -0.32 -1.24
N ALA A 140 5.35 0.67 -1.65
CA ALA A 140 5.19 2.05 -1.19
C ALA A 140 3.79 2.61 -1.51
N GLY A 141 3.25 2.25 -2.69
CA GLY A 141 1.92 2.66 -3.11
C GLY A 141 0.77 1.97 -2.40
N CYS A 142 0.99 0.85 -1.73
CA CYS A 142 -0.01 0.18 -0.90
C CYS A 142 -0.07 0.76 0.52
N VAL A 143 1.09 0.99 1.15
CA VAL A 143 1.17 1.30 2.59
C VAL A 143 0.59 2.67 2.93
N ALA A 144 0.96 3.73 2.21
CA ALA A 144 0.51 5.08 2.52
C ALA A 144 -1.01 5.26 2.37
N PRO A 145 -1.67 4.84 1.26
CA PRO A 145 -3.12 4.91 1.15
C PRO A 145 -3.85 3.98 2.12
N ALA A 146 -3.26 2.83 2.48
CA ALA A 146 -3.83 1.90 3.45
C ALA A 146 -3.96 2.53 4.84
N GLN A 147 -2.91 3.22 5.32
CA GLN A 147 -2.93 3.95 6.59
C GLN A 147 -3.95 5.08 6.58
N SER A 148 -4.04 5.83 5.48
CA SER A 148 -5.03 6.88 5.31
C SER A 148 -6.46 6.34 5.31
N MET A 149 -6.72 5.19 4.64
CA MET A 149 -8.02 4.53 4.71
C MET A 149 -8.37 4.09 6.12
N LEU A 150 -7.41 3.53 6.87
CA LEU A 150 -7.65 3.14 8.26
C LEU A 150 -8.10 4.33 9.12
N ALA A 151 -7.46 5.49 8.92
CA ALA A 151 -7.86 6.71 9.61
C ALA A 151 -9.27 7.19 9.24
N ASP A 152 -9.72 7.01 8.01
CA ASP A 152 -11.08 7.40 7.57
C ASP A 152 -12.17 6.47 8.12
N TYR A 153 -11.87 5.19 8.33
CA TYR A 153 -12.83 4.19 8.81
C TYR A 153 -12.96 4.14 10.32
N PHE A 154 -11.92 4.57 11.06
CA PHE A 154 -11.93 4.52 12.52
C PHE A 154 -11.90 5.93 13.13
N PRO A 155 -12.88 6.29 13.97
CA PRO A 155 -12.89 7.55 14.70
C PRO A 155 -11.71 7.61 15.69
N GLU A 156 -11.28 8.83 16.06
CA GLU A 156 -10.08 9.07 16.86
C GLU A 156 -10.04 8.27 18.19
N HIS A 157 -11.19 8.16 18.87
CA HIS A 157 -11.30 7.44 20.15
C HIS A 157 -11.11 5.91 20.04
N MET A 158 -11.14 5.35 18.82
CA MET A 158 -10.90 3.92 18.53
C MET A 158 -9.51 3.65 17.98
N ARG A 159 -8.74 4.68 17.63
CA ARG A 159 -7.37 4.54 17.13
C ARG A 159 -6.43 4.35 18.32
N GLY A 160 -5.87 3.17 18.48
CA GLY A 160 -4.87 2.89 19.53
C GLY A 160 -5.40 2.11 20.74
N ARG A 161 -6.54 1.45 20.60
CA ARG A 161 -7.00 0.45 21.55
C ARG A 161 -6.74 -0.97 21.06
#